data_888d88389bfa68d4e53e98fc3a6b6e0f
#
_entry.id   888d88389bfa68d4e53e98fc3a6b6e0f
#
_cell.length_a   1.000
_cell.length_b   1.000
_cell.length_c   1.000
_cell.angle_alpha   90.00
_cell.angle_beta   90.00
_cell.angle_gamma   90.00
#
_symmetry.space_group_name_H-M   'P 1'
#
loop_
_entity.id
_entity.type
_entity.pdbx_description
1 polymer ?
#
loop_
_entity_poly.entity_id
_entity_poly.type
_entity_poly.pdbx_seq_one_letter_code
_entity_poly.pdbx_strand_id
1 'polypeptide(L)'
;MKIGILADRNGWHVEVLAKALARRGCQADFLPITRLVARVHADPLVTINGQSLESYDALLIRTIPEGSLEQIIFRMNALHRLEAAGVRIMNRP
;
A
#
# COMPACT_ATOMS: atom_id res chain seq x y z
N MET A 1 2.96 8.66 -13.01
CA MET A 1 2.93 8.47 -11.55
C MET A 1 2.50 7.06 -11.23
N LYS A 2 3.20 6.42 -10.35
CA LYS A 2 2.94 5.03 -9.96
C LYS A 2 2.27 5.01 -8.60
N ILE A 3 1.06 4.47 -8.52
CA ILE A 3 0.24 4.48 -7.31
C ILE A 3 -0.13 3.05 -6.91
N GLY A 4 0.09 2.71 -5.66
CA GLY A 4 -0.35 1.43 -5.09
C GLY A 4 -1.65 1.61 -4.33
N ILE A 5 -2.59 0.69 -4.53
CA ILE A 5 -3.86 0.66 -3.80
C ILE A 5 -3.80 -0.49 -2.80
N LEU A 6 -3.71 -0.15 -1.53
CA LEU A 6 -3.63 -1.11 -0.43
C LEU A 6 -5.02 -1.47 0.07
N ALA A 7 -5.39 -2.73 -0.05
CA ALA A 7 -6.67 -3.24 0.40
C ALA A 7 -6.54 -4.71 0.77
N ASP A 8 -7.56 -5.25 1.46
CA ASP A 8 -7.56 -6.66 1.83
C ASP A 8 -7.80 -7.59 0.64
N ARG A 9 -8.54 -7.12 -0.36
CA ARG A 9 -8.84 -7.90 -1.57
C ARG A 9 -9.11 -6.98 -2.75
N ASN A 10 -8.95 -7.53 -3.96
CA ASN A 10 -9.23 -6.83 -5.19
C ASN A 10 -10.73 -6.90 -5.51
N GLY A 11 -11.49 -5.99 -4.92
CA GLY A 11 -12.92 -5.90 -5.11
C GLY A 11 -13.32 -4.79 -6.08
N TRP A 12 -14.64 -4.59 -6.20
CA TRP A 12 -15.21 -3.59 -7.09
C TRP A 12 -14.67 -2.19 -6.84
N HIS A 13 -14.51 -1.80 -5.58
CA HIS A 13 -14.01 -0.47 -5.22
C HIS A 13 -12.57 -0.24 -5.71
N VAL A 14 -11.74 -1.26 -5.61
CA VAL A 14 -10.35 -1.19 -6.08
C VAL A 14 -10.32 -1.04 -7.60
N GLU A 15 -11.14 -1.79 -8.31
CA GLU A 15 -11.22 -1.72 -9.77
C GLU A 15 -11.67 -0.34 -10.25
N VAL A 16 -12.67 0.24 -9.59
CA VAL A 16 -13.15 1.59 -9.93
C VAL A 16 -12.05 2.63 -9.73
N LEU A 17 -11.33 2.56 -8.62
CA LEU A 17 -10.21 3.45 -8.34
C LEU A 17 -9.09 3.29 -9.37
N ALA A 18 -8.73 2.06 -9.69
CA ALA A 18 -7.67 1.79 -10.66
C ALA A 18 -8.01 2.35 -12.04
N LYS A 19 -9.26 2.19 -12.48
CA LYS A 19 -9.71 2.74 -13.75
C LYS A 19 -9.69 4.26 -13.75
N ALA A 20 -10.12 4.88 -12.66
CA ALA A 20 -10.13 6.34 -12.54
C ALA A 20 -8.70 6.92 -12.60
N LEU A 21 -7.76 6.26 -11.94
CA LEU A 21 -6.36 6.66 -11.96
C LEU A 21 -5.73 6.46 -13.33
N ALA A 22 -6.05 5.37 -14.01
CA ALA A 22 -5.56 5.10 -15.35
C ALA A 22 -6.00 6.17 -16.35
N ARG A 23 -7.22 6.68 -16.22
CA ARG A 23 -7.73 7.77 -17.05
C ARG A 23 -6.95 9.06 -16.87
N ARG A 24 -6.29 9.22 -15.75
CA ARG A 24 -5.46 10.39 -15.44
C ARG A 24 -3.99 10.18 -15.77
N GLY A 25 -3.67 9.07 -16.44
CA GLY A 25 -2.30 8.76 -16.83
C GLY A 25 -1.45 8.16 -15.71
N CYS A 26 -2.09 7.68 -14.63
CA CYS A 26 -1.37 7.05 -13.52
C CYS A 26 -1.37 5.54 -13.69
N GLN A 27 -0.25 4.89 -13.36
CA GLN A 27 -0.21 3.45 -13.21
C GLN A 27 -0.74 3.10 -11.81
N ALA A 28 -1.76 2.26 -11.73
CA ALA A 28 -2.36 1.86 -10.46
C ALA A 28 -2.28 0.35 -10.31
N ASP A 29 -1.69 -0.10 -9.19
CA ASP A 29 -1.52 -1.50 -8.87
C ASP A 29 -2.27 -1.84 -7.59
N PHE A 30 -2.99 -2.96 -7.59
CA PHE A 30 -3.58 -3.50 -6.38
C PHE A 30 -2.49 -4.20 -5.56
N LEU A 31 -2.42 -3.87 -4.28
CA LEU A 31 -1.46 -4.46 -3.35
C LEU A 31 -2.21 -5.04 -2.15
N PRO A 32 -2.22 -6.38 -1.97
CA PRO A 32 -2.90 -6.99 -0.83
C PRO A 32 -2.16 -6.69 0.47
N ILE A 33 -2.76 -5.85 1.31
CA ILE A 33 -2.13 -5.40 2.56
C ILE A 33 -1.84 -6.55 3.53
N THR A 34 -2.57 -7.66 3.42
CA THR A 34 -2.35 -8.84 4.25
C THR A 34 -1.02 -9.53 3.98
N ARG A 35 -0.37 -9.21 2.84
CA ARG A 35 0.91 -9.80 2.45
C ARG A 35 2.10 -8.84 2.64
N LEU A 36 1.89 -7.81 3.43
CA LEU A 36 2.92 -6.83 3.73
C LEU A 36 4.07 -7.47 4.52
N VAL A 37 5.29 -7.23 4.08
CA VAL A 37 6.51 -7.66 4.76
C VAL A 37 7.38 -6.44 5.02
N ALA A 38 7.79 -6.25 6.26
CA ALA A 38 8.72 -5.18 6.63
C ALA A 38 10.04 -5.80 7.08
N ARG A 39 11.15 -5.19 6.65
CA ARG A 39 12.50 -5.62 7.01
C ARG A 39 13.17 -4.53 7.83
N VAL A 40 13.97 -4.92 8.82
CA VAL A 40 14.58 -3.96 9.75
C VAL A 40 15.82 -3.30 9.18
N HIS A 41 16.71 -4.04 8.57
CA HIS A 41 17.99 -3.53 8.05
C HIS A 41 18.26 -3.95 6.62
N ALA A 42 17.23 -4.11 5.81
CA ALA A 42 17.37 -4.55 4.44
C ALA A 42 16.67 -3.59 3.49
N ASP A 43 17.15 -3.52 2.28
CA ASP A 43 16.54 -2.78 1.20
C ASP A 43 16.02 -3.79 0.17
N PRO A 44 14.74 -3.72 -0.22
CA PRO A 44 13.74 -2.75 0.21
C PRO A 44 13.19 -3.01 1.63
N LEU A 45 12.82 -1.95 2.32
CA LEU A 45 12.33 -2.03 3.71
C LEU A 45 10.95 -2.65 3.81
N VAL A 46 10.06 -2.33 2.88
CA VAL A 46 8.68 -2.82 2.89
C VAL A 46 8.32 -3.37 1.52
N THR A 47 7.80 -4.60 1.50
CA THR A 47 7.39 -5.28 0.26
C THR A 47 6.02 -5.92 0.39
N ILE A 48 5.36 -6.10 -0.75
CA ILE A 48 4.18 -6.96 -0.87
C ILE A 48 4.40 -7.85 -2.09
N ASN A 49 4.34 -9.16 -1.89
CA ASN A 49 4.58 -10.16 -2.94
C ASN A 49 5.92 -9.92 -3.67
N GLY A 50 6.94 -9.50 -2.92
CA GLY A 50 8.26 -9.24 -3.47
C GLY A 50 8.42 -7.88 -4.14
N GLN A 51 7.37 -7.09 -4.28
CA GLN A 51 7.46 -5.75 -4.85
C GLN A 51 7.77 -4.71 -3.78
N SER A 52 8.75 -3.86 -4.05
CA SER A 52 9.10 -2.77 -3.14
C SER A 52 8.02 -1.69 -3.14
N LEU A 53 7.48 -1.37 -1.97
CA LEU A 53 6.52 -0.28 -1.83
C LEU A 53 7.19 1.09 -1.91
N GLU A 54 8.50 1.14 -1.71
CA GLU A 54 9.27 2.38 -1.84
C GLU A 54 9.37 2.87 -3.29
N SER A 55 9.09 2.00 -4.25
CA SER A 55 9.09 2.36 -5.67
C SER A 55 7.85 3.12 -6.12
N TYR A 56 6.82 3.19 -5.28
CA TYR A 56 5.59 3.90 -5.60
C TYR A 56 5.71 5.38 -5.25
N ASP A 57 5.09 6.23 -6.05
CA ASP A 57 5.01 7.67 -5.77
C ASP A 57 4.01 7.96 -4.66
N ALA A 58 2.93 7.17 -4.62
CA ALA A 58 1.91 7.30 -3.59
C ALA A 58 1.22 5.97 -3.33
N LEU A 59 0.69 5.81 -2.12
CA LEU A 59 -0.09 4.66 -1.73
C LEU A 59 -1.46 5.14 -1.24
N LEU A 60 -2.52 4.54 -1.77
CA LEU A 60 -3.89 4.75 -1.31
C LEU A 60 -4.26 3.60 -0.38
N ILE A 61 -4.57 3.92 0.87
CA ILE A 61 -5.02 2.91 1.82
C ILE A 61 -6.55 2.89 1.78
N ARG A 62 -7.09 1.82 1.26
CA ARG A 62 -8.55 1.67 1.12
C ARG A 62 -9.17 1.03 2.36
N THR A 63 -8.61 -0.09 2.78
CA THR A 63 -9.08 -0.80 3.96
C THR A 63 -7.92 -1.42 4.71
N ILE A 64 -7.97 -1.37 6.04
CA ILE A 64 -7.08 -2.15 6.89
C ILE A 64 -7.95 -3.27 7.45
N PRO A 65 -7.69 -4.52 7.07
CA PRO A 65 -8.52 -5.63 7.51
C PRO A 65 -8.40 -5.85 9.02
N GLU A 66 -9.44 -6.41 9.61
CA GLU A 66 -9.43 -6.80 11.00
C GLU A 66 -8.33 -7.85 11.23
N GLY A 67 -7.77 -7.83 12.42
CA GLY A 67 -6.72 -8.75 12.81
C GLY A 67 -6.36 -8.52 14.26
N SER A 68 -5.31 -9.20 14.73
CA SER A 68 -4.83 -8.96 16.06
C SER A 68 -4.30 -7.53 16.20
N LEU A 69 -4.28 -7.03 17.43
CA LEU A 69 -3.70 -5.71 17.70
C LEU A 69 -2.25 -5.63 17.22
N GLU A 70 -1.49 -6.71 17.38
CA GLU A 70 -0.11 -6.79 16.92
C GLU A 70 0.00 -6.63 15.41
N GLN A 71 -0.90 -7.25 14.65
CA GLN A 71 -0.94 -7.12 13.19
C GLN A 71 -1.26 -5.71 12.75
N ILE A 72 -2.20 -5.06 13.42
CA ILE A 72 -2.58 -3.68 13.12
C ILE A 72 -1.39 -2.75 13.38
N ILE A 73 -0.75 -2.88 14.52
CA ILE A 73 0.43 -2.08 14.89
C ILE A 73 1.56 -2.29 13.89
N PHE A 74 1.81 -3.53 13.49
CA PHE A 74 2.82 -3.85 12.50
C PHE A 74 2.58 -3.13 11.18
N ARG A 75 1.35 -3.19 10.68
CA ARG A 75 0.98 -2.54 9.41
C ARG A 75 1.11 -1.02 9.49
N MET A 76 0.66 -0.43 10.59
CA MET A 76 0.78 1.01 10.78
C MET A 76 2.23 1.45 10.84
N ASN A 77 3.08 0.70 11.55
CA ASN A 77 4.52 1.01 11.63
C ASN A 77 5.19 0.90 10.25
N ALA A 78 4.82 -0.09 9.45
CA ALA A 78 5.35 -0.23 8.10
C ALA A 78 4.97 0.97 7.22
N LEU A 79 3.74 1.45 7.32
CA LEU A 79 3.28 2.62 6.58
C LEU A 79 4.01 3.89 7.02
N HIS A 80 4.25 4.06 8.32
CA HIS A 80 5.03 5.20 8.81
C HIS A 80 6.47 5.18 8.29
N ARG A 81 7.08 4.02 8.16
CA ARG A 81 8.41 3.89 7.57
C ARG A 81 8.44 4.31 6.11
N LEU A 82 7.43 3.94 5.35
CA LEU A 82 7.31 4.33 3.95
C LEU A 82 7.15 5.84 3.82
N GLU A 83 6.35 6.44 4.68
CA GLU A 83 6.16 7.87 4.71
C GLU A 83 7.48 8.60 5.01
N ALA A 84 8.25 8.10 5.98
CA ALA A 84 9.57 8.63 6.31
C ALA A 84 10.56 8.47 5.15
N ALA A 85 10.38 7.46 4.30
CA ALA A 85 11.21 7.24 3.11
C ALA A 85 10.77 8.09 1.91
N GLY A 86 9.73 8.91 2.05
CA GLY A 86 9.30 9.83 1.01
C GLY A 86 8.09 9.37 0.20
N VAL A 87 7.50 8.23 0.51
CA VAL A 87 6.30 7.77 -0.17
C VAL A 87 5.08 8.50 0.40
N ARG A 88 4.27 9.08 -0.46
CA ARG A 88 3.05 9.76 -0.04
C ARG A 88 1.97 8.74 0.32
N ILE A 89 1.43 8.83 1.52
CA ILE A 89 0.36 7.96 1.99
C ILE A 89 -0.94 8.75 2.00
N MET A 90 -1.95 8.21 1.33
CA MET A 90 -3.29 8.80 1.31
C MET A 90 -4.29 7.83 1.91
N ASN A 91 -5.01 8.30 2.91
CA ASN A 91 -6.10 7.56 3.53
C ASN A 91 -7.42 8.08 2.99
N ARG A 92 -8.28 7.13 2.63
CA ARG A 92 -9.66 7.46 2.32
C ARG A 92 -10.58 6.71 3.26
N PRO A 93 -11.48 7.42 3.92
CA PRO A 93 -12.51 6.76 4.74
C PRO A 93 -13.44 5.92 3.90
#